data_cb4e9ea842826e1e7bd9b6cf73524515
#
_entry.id   cb4e9ea842826e1e7bd9b6cf73524515
#
_cell.length_a   1.000
_cell.length_b   1.000
_cell.length_c   1.000
_cell.angle_alpha   90.00
_cell.angle_beta   90.00
_cell.angle_gamma   90.00
#
_symmetry.space_group_name_H-M   'P 1'
#
loop_
_entity.id
_entity.type
_entity.pdbx_description
1 polymer ?
#
loop_
_entity_poly.entity_id
_entity_poly.type
_entity_poly.pdbx_seq_one_letter_code
_entity_poly.pdbx_strand_id
1 'polypeptide(L)'
;IKFRLVRDKLLSQLDYKKIMLAMFKEKNFKPEDHYKNIFMSEFHLNKLNELGHLIGLHSHSHSVLLEDLPYNEQKKEYENNISILSEILNVDKNNIKYMSHPSGSYNDDTLKILQELKIELDFKNIMTIEPEKNMKKINKLSLEITRQDHAKIVNMMN
;
A
#
# COMPACT_ATOMS: atom_id res chain seq x y z
N ILE A 1 -4.98 -20.38 -0.95
CA ILE A 1 -5.61 -20.02 -2.25
C ILE A 1 -7.11 -19.80 -2.08
N LYS A 2 -7.87 -20.74 -1.46
CA LYS A 2 -9.34 -20.61 -1.33
C LYS A 2 -9.78 -19.37 -0.53
N PHE A 3 -9.10 -19.05 0.58
CA PHE A 3 -9.46 -17.89 1.41
C PHE A 3 -9.34 -16.56 0.65
N ARG A 4 -8.24 -16.34 -0.06
CA ARG A 4 -8.05 -15.12 -0.86
C ARG A 4 -9.10 -14.97 -1.95
N LEU A 5 -9.44 -16.06 -2.65
CA LEU A 5 -10.48 -16.05 -3.67
C LEU A 5 -11.84 -15.61 -3.10
N VAL A 6 -12.21 -16.17 -1.95
CA VAL A 6 -13.47 -15.80 -1.27
C VAL A 6 -13.46 -14.33 -0.86
N ARG A 7 -12.39 -13.88 -0.20
CA ARG A 7 -12.25 -12.52 0.29
C ARG A 7 -12.24 -11.49 -0.86
N ASP A 8 -11.44 -11.75 -1.91
CA ASP A 8 -11.09 -10.72 -2.90
C ASP A 8 -12.03 -10.72 -4.12
N LYS A 9 -12.76 -11.82 -4.37
CA LYS A 9 -13.54 -11.99 -5.60
C LYS A 9 -15.00 -12.41 -5.39
N LEU A 10 -15.34 -13.03 -4.28
CA LEU A 10 -16.69 -13.59 -4.09
C LEU A 10 -17.54 -12.84 -3.05
N LEU A 11 -16.90 -12.17 -2.10
CA LEU A 11 -17.62 -11.43 -1.06
C LEU A 11 -17.57 -9.92 -1.34
N SER A 12 -18.68 -9.23 -1.03
CA SER A 12 -18.64 -7.79 -0.87
C SER A 12 -17.81 -7.44 0.38
N GLN A 13 -17.25 -6.24 0.42
CA GLN A 13 -16.53 -5.73 1.60
C GLN A 13 -17.40 -5.78 2.86
N LEU A 14 -18.70 -5.46 2.70
CA LEU A 14 -19.65 -5.50 3.81
C LEU A 14 -19.87 -6.92 4.33
N ASP A 15 -20.02 -7.89 3.45
CA ASP A 15 -20.25 -9.29 3.84
C ASP A 15 -18.99 -9.89 4.44
N TYR A 16 -17.82 -9.60 3.86
CA TYR A 16 -16.55 -10.00 4.45
C TYR A 16 -16.39 -9.47 5.89
N LYS A 17 -16.68 -8.18 6.11
CA LYS A 17 -16.63 -7.58 7.45
C LYS A 17 -17.59 -8.25 8.43
N LYS A 18 -18.83 -8.50 8.01
CA LYS A 18 -19.85 -9.20 8.85
C LYS A 18 -19.38 -10.60 9.25
N ILE A 19 -18.84 -11.37 8.28
CA ILE A 19 -18.34 -12.71 8.53
C ILE A 19 -17.16 -12.69 9.50
N MET A 20 -16.19 -11.79 9.30
CA MET A 20 -15.03 -11.67 10.18
C MET A 20 -15.44 -11.31 11.61
N LEU A 21 -16.36 -10.37 11.79
CA LEU A 21 -16.89 -10.01 13.12
C LEU A 21 -17.61 -11.18 13.79
N ALA A 22 -18.40 -11.96 13.04
CA ALA A 22 -19.05 -13.15 13.57
C ALA A 22 -18.04 -14.22 14.00
N MET A 23 -16.98 -14.43 13.21
CA MET A 23 -15.88 -15.35 13.56
C MET A 23 -15.14 -14.90 14.80
N PHE A 24 -14.82 -13.61 14.93
CA PHE A 24 -14.16 -13.07 16.13
C PHE A 24 -15.02 -13.31 17.38
N LYS A 25 -16.32 -13.06 17.29
CA LYS A 25 -17.25 -13.31 18.37
C LYS A 25 -17.32 -14.80 18.74
N GLU A 26 -17.44 -15.68 17.76
CA GLU A 26 -17.47 -17.15 17.98
C GLU A 26 -16.20 -17.68 18.67
N LYS A 27 -15.04 -17.15 18.26
CA LYS A 27 -13.73 -17.56 18.81
C LYS A 27 -13.33 -16.77 20.06
N ASN A 28 -14.18 -15.88 20.56
CA ASN A 28 -13.85 -14.95 21.64
C ASN A 28 -12.53 -14.19 21.40
N PHE A 29 -12.26 -13.86 20.12
CA PHE A 29 -11.06 -13.14 19.70
C PHE A 29 -11.33 -11.64 19.74
N LYS A 30 -10.49 -10.91 20.45
CA LYS A 30 -10.54 -9.45 20.54
C LYS A 30 -9.34 -8.87 19.80
N PRO A 31 -9.52 -8.32 18.60
CA PRO A 31 -8.43 -7.73 17.82
C PRO A 31 -7.63 -6.69 18.62
N GLU A 32 -8.30 -5.94 19.49
CA GLU A 32 -7.72 -4.86 20.30
C GLU A 32 -6.59 -5.33 21.20
N ASP A 33 -6.68 -6.57 21.69
CA ASP A 33 -5.65 -7.17 22.57
C ASP A 33 -4.35 -7.49 21.82
N HIS A 34 -4.40 -7.48 20.47
CA HIS A 34 -3.30 -7.91 19.61
C HIS A 34 -2.68 -6.78 18.76
N TYR A 35 -3.33 -5.63 18.62
CA TYR A 35 -2.87 -4.54 17.73
C TYR A 35 -1.42 -4.12 18.02
N LYS A 36 -1.07 -3.98 19.29
CA LYS A 36 0.27 -3.54 19.69
C LYS A 36 1.39 -4.51 19.30
N ASN A 37 1.05 -5.78 19.08
CA ASN A 37 2.01 -6.83 18.74
C ASN A 37 2.10 -7.07 17.22
N ILE A 38 1.15 -6.56 16.45
CA ILE A 38 1.02 -6.83 15.00
C ILE A 38 1.29 -5.59 14.17
N PHE A 39 0.82 -4.43 14.62
CA PHE A 39 0.90 -3.18 13.86
C PHE A 39 1.92 -2.22 14.45
N MET A 40 2.58 -1.47 13.59
CA MET A 40 3.40 -0.34 14.00
C MET A 40 2.53 0.76 14.59
N SER A 41 2.98 1.37 15.68
CA SER A 41 2.38 2.58 16.24
C SER A 41 3.01 3.82 15.62
N GLU A 42 2.43 4.99 15.88
CA GLU A 42 2.99 6.30 15.53
C GLU A 42 4.43 6.45 16.07
N PHE A 43 4.69 5.98 17.29
CA PHE A 43 6.05 5.97 17.85
C PHE A 43 7.03 5.20 16.97
N HIS A 44 6.64 4.04 16.45
CA HIS A 44 7.51 3.25 15.58
C HIS A 44 7.76 3.96 14.25
N LEU A 45 6.75 4.61 13.66
CA LEU A 45 6.89 5.37 12.42
C LEU A 45 7.82 6.57 12.60
N ASN A 46 7.65 7.33 13.68
CA ASN A 46 8.53 8.45 14.03
C ASN A 46 9.96 7.97 14.25
N LYS A 47 10.13 6.84 14.97
CA LYS A 47 11.47 6.28 15.20
C LYS A 47 12.16 5.83 13.91
N LEU A 48 11.45 5.21 12.99
CA LEU A 48 12.00 4.86 11.68
C LEU A 48 12.39 6.12 10.90
N ASN A 49 11.56 7.16 10.91
CA ASN A 49 11.86 8.42 10.25
C ASN A 49 13.12 9.10 10.84
N GLU A 50 13.25 9.15 12.17
CA GLU A 50 14.44 9.66 12.86
C GLU A 50 15.73 8.90 12.50
N LEU A 51 15.61 7.60 12.25
CA LEU A 51 16.71 6.74 11.82
C LEU A 51 17.06 6.89 10.32
N GLY A 52 16.37 7.78 9.61
CA GLY A 52 16.61 8.05 8.19
C GLY A 52 15.91 7.11 7.22
N HIS A 53 14.95 6.29 7.68
CA HIS A 53 14.13 5.50 6.78
C HIS A 53 13.11 6.38 6.06
N LEU A 54 12.87 6.09 4.78
CA LEU A 54 11.86 6.77 3.99
C LEU A 54 10.49 6.13 4.27
N ILE A 55 9.54 6.95 4.70
CA ILE A 55 8.16 6.53 4.93
C ILE A 55 7.33 6.95 3.72
N GLY A 56 6.64 5.99 3.12
CA GLY A 56 5.85 6.21 1.91
C GLY A 56 4.40 5.76 2.03
N LEU A 57 3.62 6.09 1.02
CA LEU A 57 2.20 5.75 0.92
C LEU A 57 2.00 4.27 0.57
N HIS A 58 0.86 3.72 1.02
CA HIS A 58 0.41 2.38 0.65
C HIS A 58 -1.13 2.26 0.62
N SER A 59 -1.84 3.32 0.21
CA SER A 59 -3.26 3.60 0.40
C SER A 59 -3.67 3.77 1.87
N HIS A 60 -4.87 4.28 2.09
CA HIS A 60 -5.41 4.49 3.44
C HIS A 60 -6.01 3.21 4.04
N SER A 61 -6.93 2.59 3.32
CA SER A 61 -7.70 1.44 3.85
C SER A 61 -7.15 0.08 3.41
N HIS A 62 -6.47 0.01 2.28
CA HIS A 62 -6.03 -1.23 1.64
C HIS A 62 -7.17 -2.29 1.54
N SER A 63 -8.41 -1.83 1.40
CA SER A 63 -9.61 -2.69 1.50
C SER A 63 -9.99 -3.36 0.18
N VAL A 64 -9.62 -2.75 -0.95
CA VAL A 64 -9.90 -3.22 -2.31
C VAL A 64 -8.70 -2.99 -3.23
N LEU A 65 -8.71 -3.57 -4.42
CA LEU A 65 -7.75 -3.24 -5.46
C LEU A 65 -7.99 -1.80 -5.93
N LEU A 66 -6.95 -0.98 -5.98
CA LEU A 66 -7.08 0.43 -6.36
C LEU A 66 -7.61 0.60 -7.78
N GLU A 67 -7.20 -0.26 -8.71
CA GLU A 67 -7.67 -0.26 -10.10
C GLU A 67 -9.18 -0.47 -10.26
N ASP A 68 -9.83 -1.08 -9.27
CA ASP A 68 -11.27 -1.32 -9.25
C ASP A 68 -12.08 -0.11 -8.72
N LEU A 69 -11.40 0.90 -8.16
CA LEU A 69 -12.04 2.10 -7.61
C LEU A 69 -12.16 3.20 -8.67
N PRO A 70 -13.28 3.98 -8.65
CA PRO A 70 -13.38 5.22 -9.42
C PRO A 70 -12.28 6.22 -9.02
N TYR A 71 -11.89 7.09 -9.96
CA TYR A 71 -10.85 8.12 -9.77
C TYR A 71 -10.95 8.87 -8.43
N ASN A 72 -12.13 9.39 -8.11
CA ASN A 72 -12.32 10.18 -6.89
C ASN A 72 -12.14 9.35 -5.61
N GLU A 73 -12.46 8.07 -5.62
CA GLU A 73 -12.24 7.18 -4.48
C GLU A 73 -10.78 6.80 -4.35
N GLN A 74 -10.09 6.50 -5.45
CA GLN A 74 -8.64 6.34 -5.45
C GLN A 74 -7.95 7.58 -4.87
N LYS A 75 -8.34 8.78 -5.33
CA LYS A 75 -7.76 10.04 -4.87
C LYS A 75 -7.93 10.23 -3.37
N LYS A 76 -9.11 9.95 -2.80
CA LYS A 76 -9.35 9.98 -1.35
C LYS A 76 -8.46 9.02 -0.58
N GLU A 77 -8.22 7.80 -1.09
CA GLU A 77 -7.31 6.83 -0.47
C GLU A 77 -5.89 7.42 -0.30
N TYR A 78 -5.38 8.13 -1.30
CA TYR A 78 -4.06 8.76 -1.23
C TYR A 78 -4.06 10.02 -0.36
N GLU A 79 -5.03 10.91 -0.51
CA GLU A 79 -5.13 12.15 0.26
C GLU A 79 -5.28 11.87 1.75
N ASN A 80 -6.09 10.89 2.13
CA ASN A 80 -6.23 10.46 3.52
C ASN A 80 -4.92 9.88 4.06
N ASN A 81 -4.25 9.04 3.28
CA ASN A 81 -2.97 8.45 3.69
C ASN A 81 -1.87 9.52 3.86
N ILE A 82 -1.78 10.48 2.92
CA ILE A 82 -0.86 11.63 3.04
C ILE A 82 -1.16 12.43 4.30
N SER A 83 -2.44 12.75 4.56
CA SER A 83 -2.83 13.54 5.72
C SER A 83 -2.41 12.88 7.03
N ILE A 84 -2.68 11.59 7.19
CA ILE A 84 -2.32 10.84 8.39
C ILE A 84 -0.79 10.75 8.54
N LEU A 85 -0.07 10.42 7.48
CA LEU A 85 1.39 10.32 7.56
C LEU A 85 2.04 11.67 7.84
N SER A 86 1.56 12.76 7.23
CA SER A 86 2.10 14.09 7.49
C SER A 86 1.87 14.54 8.94
N GLU A 87 0.73 14.19 9.53
CA GLU A 87 0.43 14.46 10.94
C GLU A 87 1.33 13.65 11.88
N ILE A 88 1.41 12.33 11.66
CA ILE A 88 2.24 11.44 12.49
C ILE A 88 3.72 11.85 12.45
N LEU A 89 4.24 12.13 11.27
CA LEU A 89 5.66 12.46 11.08
C LEU A 89 5.97 13.94 11.34
N ASN A 90 4.95 14.77 11.58
CA ASN A 90 5.07 16.22 11.73
C ASN A 90 5.83 16.87 10.56
N VAL A 91 5.48 16.53 9.35
CA VAL A 91 6.09 17.05 8.11
C VAL A 91 5.04 17.67 7.20
N ASP A 92 5.46 18.56 6.29
CA ASP A 92 4.57 19.06 5.23
C ASP A 92 4.13 17.91 4.31
N LYS A 93 2.86 17.96 3.87
CA LYS A 93 2.29 16.95 2.95
C LYS A 93 3.09 16.77 1.67
N ASN A 94 3.69 17.85 1.17
CA ASN A 94 4.56 17.81 0.00
C ASN A 94 5.90 17.07 0.23
N ASN A 95 6.22 16.73 1.47
CA ASN A 95 7.42 15.93 1.78
C ASN A 95 7.16 14.42 1.73
N ILE A 96 5.89 14.00 1.61
CA ILE A 96 5.54 12.60 1.37
C ILE A 96 5.65 12.33 -0.13
N LYS A 97 6.74 11.70 -0.56
CA LYS A 97 7.16 11.60 -1.97
C LYS A 97 7.15 10.18 -2.53
N TYR A 98 6.94 9.19 -1.69
CA TYR A 98 7.15 7.79 -2.03
C TYR A 98 5.86 7.00 -1.92
N MET A 99 5.70 6.02 -2.80
CA MET A 99 4.53 5.16 -2.86
C MET A 99 4.93 3.71 -3.18
N SER A 100 4.20 2.77 -2.62
CA SER A 100 4.23 1.37 -3.05
C SER A 100 2.79 0.91 -3.27
N HIS A 101 2.47 0.41 -4.46
CA HIS A 101 1.10 0.02 -4.81
C HIS A 101 0.61 -1.17 -3.97
N PRO A 102 -0.54 -1.04 -3.26
CA PRO A 102 -1.17 -2.14 -2.55
C PRO A 102 -1.48 -3.29 -3.51
N SER A 103 -1.02 -4.48 -3.17
CA SER A 103 -1.19 -5.67 -4.03
C SER A 103 -0.63 -5.52 -5.46
N GLY A 104 0.14 -4.48 -5.73
CA GLY A 104 0.59 -4.13 -7.08
C GLY A 104 -0.52 -3.60 -7.99
N SER A 105 -1.70 -3.28 -7.44
CA SER A 105 -2.87 -2.81 -8.19
C SER A 105 -2.79 -1.31 -8.47
N TYR A 106 -2.90 -0.93 -9.73
CA TYR A 106 -2.99 0.46 -10.18
C TYR A 106 -3.44 0.52 -11.64
N ASN A 107 -3.90 1.68 -12.07
CA ASN A 107 -4.27 1.98 -13.45
C ASN A 107 -3.82 3.41 -13.84
N ASP A 108 -4.20 3.87 -15.03
CA ASP A 108 -3.84 5.20 -15.53
C ASP A 108 -4.35 6.33 -14.63
N ASP A 109 -5.51 6.17 -14.01
CA ASP A 109 -6.06 7.14 -13.06
C ASP A 109 -5.21 7.22 -11.79
N THR A 110 -4.72 6.07 -11.31
CA THR A 110 -3.75 6.03 -10.20
C THR A 110 -2.51 6.85 -10.51
N LEU A 111 -1.92 6.67 -11.70
CA LEU A 111 -0.71 7.39 -12.11
C LEU A 111 -0.96 8.91 -12.23
N LYS A 112 -2.12 9.32 -12.75
CA LYS A 112 -2.51 10.75 -12.79
C LYS A 112 -2.62 11.34 -11.38
N ILE A 113 -3.26 10.61 -10.45
CA ILE A 113 -3.40 11.05 -9.06
C ILE A 113 -2.03 11.22 -8.40
N LEU A 114 -1.12 10.27 -8.57
CA LEU A 114 0.22 10.36 -8.01
C LEU A 114 0.99 11.57 -8.57
N GLN A 115 0.83 11.89 -9.85
CA GLN A 115 1.41 13.09 -10.46
C GLN A 115 0.82 14.37 -9.88
N GLU A 116 -0.51 14.45 -9.72
CA GLU A 116 -1.20 15.58 -9.09
C GLU A 116 -0.73 15.81 -7.65
N LEU A 117 -0.53 14.73 -6.92
CA LEU A 117 -0.03 14.74 -5.54
C LEU A 117 1.49 14.92 -5.45
N LYS A 118 2.17 15.10 -6.57
CA LYS A 118 3.64 15.30 -6.66
C LYS A 118 4.43 14.15 -6.02
N ILE A 119 3.94 12.93 -6.13
CA ILE A 119 4.69 11.74 -5.73
C ILE A 119 5.83 11.55 -6.74
N GLU A 120 7.04 11.44 -6.24
CA GLU A 120 8.25 11.40 -7.07
C GLU A 120 8.67 9.97 -7.43
N LEU A 121 8.26 9.01 -6.59
CA LEU A 121 8.70 7.64 -6.70
C LEU A 121 7.57 6.69 -6.33
N ASP A 122 7.21 5.77 -7.22
CA ASP A 122 6.35 4.65 -6.88
C ASP A 122 7.00 3.30 -7.19
N PHE A 123 6.60 2.29 -6.44
CA PHE A 123 7.08 0.92 -6.60
C PHE A 123 5.94 0.01 -6.99
N LYS A 124 6.05 -0.60 -8.16
CA LYS A 124 5.15 -1.65 -8.61
C LYS A 124 5.71 -3.04 -8.33
N ASN A 125 4.82 -3.97 -8.03
CA ASN A 125 5.20 -5.37 -7.92
C ASN A 125 5.23 -6.00 -9.31
N ILE A 126 6.39 -6.47 -9.78
CA ILE A 126 6.48 -7.25 -11.02
C ILE A 126 6.60 -8.72 -10.68
N MET A 127 5.63 -9.50 -11.15
CA MET A 127 5.68 -10.96 -11.10
C MET A 127 6.56 -11.57 -12.21
N THR A 128 7.09 -10.78 -13.15
CA THR A 128 7.86 -11.23 -14.31
C THR A 128 9.35 -10.88 -14.23
N ILE A 129 10.17 -11.76 -14.76
CA ILE A 129 11.63 -11.86 -14.58
C ILE A 129 12.45 -10.90 -15.48
N GLU A 130 11.87 -9.93 -16.16
CA GLU A 130 12.64 -9.06 -17.06
C GLU A 130 12.86 -7.65 -16.45
N PRO A 131 13.95 -7.41 -15.67
CA PRO A 131 14.23 -6.12 -15.05
C PRO A 131 14.52 -5.02 -16.08
N GLU A 132 15.12 -5.37 -17.21
CA GLU A 132 15.74 -4.40 -18.12
C GLU A 132 14.79 -3.71 -19.08
N LYS A 133 13.66 -4.34 -19.43
CA LYS A 133 12.71 -3.78 -20.41
C LYS A 133 11.73 -2.75 -19.86
N ASN A 134 11.60 -2.63 -18.56
CA ASN A 134 10.54 -1.84 -17.91
C ASN A 134 10.99 -0.57 -17.20
N MET A 135 12.24 -0.17 -17.30
CA MET A 135 12.67 1.16 -16.87
C MET A 135 12.36 2.18 -17.98
N LYS A 136 11.10 2.52 -18.16
CA LYS A 136 10.77 3.77 -18.84
C LYS A 136 11.23 4.91 -17.96
N LYS A 137 12.28 5.62 -18.38
CA LYS A 137 12.64 6.93 -17.85
C LYS A 137 11.49 7.88 -18.19
N ILE A 138 10.57 8.05 -17.29
CA ILE A 138 9.52 9.06 -17.40
C ILE A 138 10.01 10.29 -16.63
N ASN A 139 10.32 11.35 -17.38
CA ASN A 139 10.51 12.76 -16.97
C ASN A 139 10.53 13.01 -15.45
N LYS A 140 11.70 13.26 -14.85
CA LYS A 140 11.92 13.68 -13.45
C LYS A 140 11.18 12.91 -12.34
N LEU A 141 10.07 12.23 -12.66
CA LEU A 141 9.32 11.39 -11.75
C LEU A 141 9.64 9.94 -12.08
N SER A 142 10.14 9.19 -11.11
CA SER A 142 10.45 7.78 -11.29
C SER A 142 9.24 6.93 -10.87
N LEU A 143 8.13 7.09 -11.59
CA LEU A 143 6.95 6.25 -11.41
C LEU A 143 7.19 4.85 -12.02
N GLU A 144 6.49 3.87 -11.48
CA GLU A 144 6.52 2.47 -11.94
C GLU A 144 7.88 1.76 -11.79
N ILE A 145 8.63 2.06 -10.73
CA ILE A 145 9.86 1.33 -10.43
C ILE A 145 9.56 -0.13 -10.07
N THR A 146 10.25 -1.02 -10.74
CA THR A 146 10.13 -2.46 -10.47
C THR A 146 10.68 -2.82 -9.09
N ARG A 147 9.90 -3.50 -8.29
CA ARG A 147 10.33 -4.10 -7.02
C ARG A 147 10.50 -5.61 -7.19
N GLN A 148 11.65 -6.13 -6.79
CA GLN A 148 11.90 -7.57 -6.77
C GLN A 148 11.38 -8.20 -5.47
N ASP A 149 10.75 -9.36 -5.59
CA ASP A 149 10.38 -10.20 -4.45
C ASP A 149 11.66 -10.78 -3.82
N HIS A 150 11.76 -10.72 -2.48
CA HIS A 150 12.90 -11.27 -1.74
C HIS A 150 13.16 -12.76 -2.03
N ALA A 151 12.11 -13.56 -2.20
CA ALA A 151 12.26 -14.98 -2.56
C ALA A 151 12.96 -15.17 -3.91
N LYS A 152 12.72 -14.27 -4.88
CA LYS A 152 13.41 -14.29 -6.17
C LYS A 152 14.86 -13.88 -6.04
N ILE A 153 15.18 -12.87 -5.22
CA ILE A 153 16.56 -12.44 -4.98
C ILE A 153 17.37 -13.59 -4.39
N VAL A 154 16.84 -14.28 -3.38
CA VAL A 154 17.51 -15.45 -2.77
C VAL A 154 17.76 -16.54 -3.81
N ASN A 155 16.79 -16.84 -4.69
CA ASN A 155 16.97 -17.85 -5.74
C ASN A 155 17.98 -17.43 -6.82
N MET A 156 18.23 -16.13 -6.99
CA MET A 156 19.25 -15.64 -7.94
C MET A 156 20.67 -15.63 -7.34
N MET A 157 20.79 -15.74 -6.01
CA MET A 157 22.07 -15.77 -5.30
C MET A 157 22.61 -17.20 -5.08
N ASN A 158 21.79 -18.23 -5.33
CA ASN A 158 22.13 -19.64 -5.31
C ASN A 158 22.34 -20.20 -6.73
#